data_a11cff3263539c8adbfddffb9f429cb6
#
_entry.id   a11cff3263539c8adbfddffb9f429cb6
#
_cell.length_a   1.000
_cell.length_b   1.000
_cell.length_c   1.000
_cell.angle_alpha   90.00
_cell.angle_beta   90.00
_cell.angle_gamma   90.00
#
_symmetry.space_group_name_H-M   'P 1'
#
loop_
_entity.id
_entity.type
_entity.pdbx_description
1 polymer ?
#
loop_
_entity_poly.entity_id
_entity_poly.type
_entity_poly.pdbx_seq_one_letter_code
_entity_poly.pdbx_strand_id
1 'polypeptide(L)'
;MIYLPVVNVAECALAFSLPQMNPFVLPLVDGIKDGAASQVLMGATGSGKTFTMANVIAQTGRPTLVLSHNKTLAAQLYGEFRDFFPHNAVHYFVSYYDYYQPEAYIPQRDIYIEKDAAINKEIDRLRLAATSALVSRRDVIVVASVSCIYGLGSPEDYRAMVIRIATGVPLSRDELLRQLITVQYE
;
A
#
# COMPACT_ATOMS: atom_id res chain seq x y z
N MET A 1 -2.07 5.12 -14.06
CA MET A 1 -2.63 4.29 -12.96
C MET A 1 -2.97 2.94 -13.58
N ILE A 2 -2.19 1.91 -13.31
CA ILE A 2 -2.44 0.57 -13.84
C ILE A 2 -3.18 -0.18 -12.74
N TYR A 3 -4.46 -0.43 -12.95
CA TYR A 3 -5.21 -1.32 -12.08
C TYR A 3 -4.71 -2.74 -12.33
N LEU A 4 -4.00 -3.31 -11.35
CA LEU A 4 -3.85 -4.75 -11.31
C LEU A 4 -5.17 -5.33 -10.78
N PRO A 5 -5.65 -6.42 -11.37
CA PRO A 5 -6.88 -7.06 -10.92
C PRO A 5 -6.79 -7.42 -9.44
N VAL A 6 -7.88 -7.21 -8.72
CA VAL A 6 -7.99 -7.57 -7.31
C VAL A 6 -7.83 -9.09 -7.19
N VAL A 7 -6.69 -9.53 -6.69
CA VAL A 7 -6.47 -10.94 -6.34
C VAL A 7 -6.89 -11.12 -4.90
N ASN A 8 -7.94 -11.88 -4.67
CA ASN A 8 -8.38 -12.24 -3.32
C ASN A 8 -7.43 -13.30 -2.76
N VAL A 9 -6.51 -12.86 -1.90
CA VAL A 9 -5.51 -13.74 -1.26
C VAL A 9 -6.00 -14.08 0.14
N ALA A 10 -6.61 -15.23 0.31
CA ALA A 10 -6.91 -15.80 1.61
C ALA A 10 -5.89 -16.91 1.93
N GLU A 11 -5.11 -16.66 2.95
CA GLU A 11 -4.22 -17.53 3.73
C GLU A 11 -3.16 -18.38 3.01
N CYS A 12 -1.90 -18.22 3.44
CA CYS A 12 -0.77 -19.06 3.09
C CYS A 12 0.09 -19.44 4.30
N ALA A 13 0.55 -20.66 4.36
CA ALA A 13 1.74 -21.06 5.11
C ALA A 13 2.52 -22.14 4.36
N LEU A 14 3.84 -21.93 4.25
CA LEU A 14 4.93 -22.88 4.04
C LEU A 14 5.06 -23.61 2.68
N ALA A 15 6.00 -23.15 1.86
CA ALA A 15 6.93 -23.98 1.12
C ALA A 15 8.15 -23.15 0.70
N PHE A 16 9.15 -23.06 1.57
CA PHE A 16 10.50 -22.67 1.21
C PHE A 16 11.17 -23.93 0.62
N SER A 17 11.26 -24.04 -0.70
CA SER A 17 12.39 -24.63 -1.41
C SER A 17 12.18 -24.61 -2.92
N LEU A 18 13.14 -24.03 -3.62
CA LEU A 18 13.45 -24.04 -5.05
C LEU A 18 12.65 -23.07 -5.95
N PRO A 19 13.37 -22.30 -6.80
CA PRO A 19 12.77 -21.43 -7.83
C PRO A 19 12.27 -22.21 -9.05
N GLN A 20 11.86 -23.45 -8.87
CA GLN A 20 11.45 -24.33 -9.94
C GLN A 20 9.95 -24.63 -9.84
N MET A 21 9.22 -23.99 -10.75
CA MET A 21 7.96 -24.44 -11.30
C MET A 21 6.74 -24.39 -10.37
N ASN A 22 6.38 -23.19 -9.93
CA ASN A 22 4.96 -22.97 -9.70
C ASN A 22 4.29 -22.80 -11.09
N PRO A 23 3.51 -23.76 -11.57
CA PRO A 23 2.97 -23.77 -12.95
C PRO A 23 2.02 -22.61 -13.21
N PHE A 24 1.57 -21.91 -12.17
CA PHE A 24 0.65 -20.78 -12.29
C PHE A 24 1.36 -19.43 -12.49
N VAL A 25 2.66 -19.33 -12.25
CA VAL A 25 3.40 -18.05 -12.36
C VAL A 25 3.50 -17.60 -13.82
N LEU A 26 3.98 -18.47 -14.71
CA LEU A 26 4.18 -18.11 -16.12
C LEU A 26 2.89 -17.70 -16.82
N PRO A 27 1.77 -18.43 -16.72
CA PRO A 27 0.52 -18.00 -17.34
C PRO A 27 0.02 -16.63 -16.83
N LEU A 28 0.21 -16.33 -15.53
CA LEU A 28 -0.17 -15.04 -14.96
C LEU A 28 0.72 -13.91 -15.49
N VAL A 29 2.03 -14.14 -15.57
CA VAL A 29 2.99 -13.17 -16.12
C VAL A 29 2.74 -12.89 -17.59
N ASP A 30 2.50 -13.94 -18.37
CA ASP A 30 2.22 -13.82 -19.80
C ASP A 30 0.90 -13.08 -20.03
N GLY A 31 -0.15 -13.42 -19.28
CA GLY A 31 -1.41 -12.69 -19.35
C GLY A 31 -1.25 -11.19 -19.03
N ILE A 32 -0.38 -10.81 -18.08
CA ILE A 32 -0.07 -9.40 -17.79
C ILE A 32 0.68 -8.74 -18.97
N LYS A 33 1.61 -9.45 -19.61
CA LYS A 33 2.34 -8.95 -20.78
C LYS A 33 1.43 -8.77 -22.00
N ASP A 34 0.51 -9.69 -22.18
CA ASP A 34 -0.47 -9.67 -23.28
C ASP A 34 -1.60 -8.65 -23.04
N GLY A 35 -1.60 -7.97 -21.91
CA GLY A 35 -2.55 -6.90 -21.59
C GLY A 35 -3.92 -7.41 -21.12
N ALA A 36 -4.00 -8.63 -20.57
CA ALA A 36 -5.23 -9.15 -19.97
C ALA A 36 -5.77 -8.18 -18.92
N ALA A 37 -7.03 -7.77 -19.05
CA ALA A 37 -7.67 -6.81 -18.16
C ALA A 37 -7.87 -7.37 -16.74
N SER A 38 -8.04 -8.69 -16.62
CA SER A 38 -8.17 -9.38 -15.33
C SER A 38 -7.75 -10.84 -15.44
N GLN A 39 -7.28 -11.38 -14.32
CA GLN A 39 -6.94 -12.79 -14.16
C GLN A 39 -7.39 -13.24 -12.76
N VAL A 40 -7.76 -14.50 -12.60
CA VAL A 40 -8.20 -15.05 -11.32
C VAL A 40 -7.31 -16.23 -10.95
N LEU A 41 -6.63 -16.12 -9.79
CA LEU A 41 -5.89 -17.21 -9.18
C LEU A 41 -6.75 -17.85 -8.07
N MET A 42 -7.28 -19.04 -8.33
CA MET A 42 -8.05 -19.80 -7.37
C MET A 42 -7.19 -20.86 -6.67
N GLY A 43 -7.41 -21.04 -5.39
CA GLY A 43 -6.70 -22.04 -4.61
C GLY A 43 -7.20 -22.11 -3.17
N ALA A 44 -7.10 -23.28 -2.55
CA ALA A 44 -7.42 -23.45 -1.14
C ALA A 44 -6.50 -22.61 -0.24
N THR A 45 -6.91 -22.44 1.01
CA THR A 45 -6.05 -21.90 2.07
C THR A 45 -4.76 -22.73 2.17
N GLY A 46 -3.61 -22.06 2.29
CA GLY A 46 -2.31 -22.74 2.37
C GLY A 46 -1.74 -23.25 1.02
N SER A 47 -2.40 -22.99 -0.11
CA SER A 47 -1.92 -23.44 -1.44
C SER A 47 -0.78 -22.60 -2.05
N GLY A 48 -0.21 -21.63 -1.31
CA GLY A 48 0.90 -20.80 -1.79
C GLY A 48 0.50 -19.64 -2.70
N LYS A 49 -0.75 -19.17 -2.67
CA LYS A 49 -1.21 -18.06 -3.51
C LYS A 49 -0.37 -16.78 -3.33
N THR A 50 -0.04 -16.40 -2.08
CA THR A 50 0.79 -15.22 -1.81
C THR A 50 2.18 -15.37 -2.40
N PHE A 51 2.78 -16.54 -2.27
CA PHE A 51 4.08 -16.84 -2.87
C PHE A 51 4.03 -16.82 -4.40
N THR A 52 2.95 -17.36 -5.00
CA THR A 52 2.72 -17.27 -6.45
C THR A 52 2.67 -15.81 -6.89
N MET A 53 1.91 -14.97 -6.20
CA MET A 53 1.81 -13.55 -6.51
C MET A 53 3.11 -12.79 -6.29
N ALA A 54 3.89 -13.14 -5.26
CA ALA A 54 5.23 -12.58 -5.07
C ALA A 54 6.14 -12.87 -6.27
N ASN A 55 6.12 -14.09 -6.81
CA ASN A 55 6.89 -14.43 -8.01
C ASN A 55 6.40 -13.68 -9.26
N VAL A 56 5.08 -13.47 -9.41
CA VAL A 56 4.52 -12.65 -10.51
C VAL A 56 4.98 -11.21 -10.40
N ILE A 57 4.95 -10.62 -9.20
CA ILE A 57 5.42 -9.26 -8.93
C ILE A 57 6.92 -9.14 -9.26
N ALA A 58 7.73 -10.09 -8.79
CA ALA A 58 9.17 -10.11 -9.05
C ALA A 58 9.50 -10.16 -10.55
N GLN A 59 8.78 -11.00 -11.31
CA GLN A 59 9.02 -11.15 -12.76
C GLN A 59 8.49 -10.00 -13.60
N THR A 60 7.46 -9.32 -13.14
CA THR A 60 6.90 -8.16 -13.87
C THR A 60 7.62 -6.86 -13.56
N GLY A 61 8.21 -6.71 -12.38
CA GLY A 61 8.94 -5.52 -11.93
C GLY A 61 8.07 -4.25 -11.91
N ARG A 62 6.75 -4.37 -11.82
CA ARG A 62 5.81 -3.24 -11.86
C ARG A 62 5.44 -2.79 -10.45
N PRO A 63 5.21 -1.47 -10.24
CA PRO A 63 4.56 -1.00 -9.01
C PRO A 63 3.26 -1.74 -8.79
N THR A 64 3.06 -2.26 -7.57
CA THR A 64 1.96 -3.16 -7.26
C THR A 64 1.13 -2.65 -6.10
N LEU A 65 -0.20 -2.70 -6.25
CA LEU A 65 -1.14 -2.50 -5.16
C LEU A 65 -1.79 -3.84 -4.78
N VAL A 66 -1.57 -4.26 -3.54
CA VAL A 66 -2.21 -5.44 -2.95
C VAL A 66 -3.36 -4.96 -2.08
N LEU A 67 -4.59 -5.23 -2.49
CA LEU A 67 -5.78 -4.79 -1.77
C LEU A 67 -6.38 -5.91 -0.93
N SER A 68 -6.54 -5.66 0.36
CA SER A 68 -7.15 -6.56 1.33
C SER A 68 -8.49 -6.01 1.83
N HIS A 69 -9.41 -6.89 2.20
CA HIS A 69 -10.72 -6.49 2.71
C HIS A 69 -10.70 -5.94 4.14
N ASN A 70 -9.66 -6.20 4.93
CA ASN A 70 -9.53 -5.65 6.30
C ASN A 70 -8.07 -5.33 6.68
N LYS A 71 -7.91 -4.60 7.82
CA LYS A 71 -6.60 -4.21 8.35
C LYS A 71 -5.73 -5.41 8.77
N THR A 72 -6.33 -6.43 9.37
CA THR A 72 -5.60 -7.60 9.90
C THR A 72 -4.94 -8.40 8.79
N LEU A 73 -5.70 -8.72 7.74
CA LEU A 73 -5.14 -9.41 6.58
C LEU A 73 -4.13 -8.53 5.84
N ALA A 74 -4.38 -7.21 5.75
CA ALA A 74 -3.40 -6.29 5.18
C ALA A 74 -2.08 -6.32 5.96
N ALA A 75 -2.12 -6.36 7.30
CA ALA A 75 -0.92 -6.45 8.14
C ALA A 75 -0.15 -7.76 7.92
N GLN A 76 -0.87 -8.89 7.85
CA GLN A 76 -0.26 -10.19 7.55
C GLN A 76 0.42 -10.17 6.17
N LEU A 77 -0.27 -9.76 5.13
CA LEU A 77 0.27 -9.67 3.77
C LEU A 77 1.45 -8.71 3.68
N TYR A 78 1.40 -7.59 4.40
CA TYR A 78 2.52 -6.66 4.49
C TYR A 78 3.77 -7.33 5.06
N GLY A 79 3.65 -8.12 6.14
CA GLY A 79 4.74 -8.91 6.70
C GLY A 79 5.31 -9.89 5.69
N GLU A 80 4.45 -10.71 5.06
CA GLU A 80 4.85 -11.70 4.07
C GLU A 80 5.57 -11.06 2.86
N PHE A 81 5.02 -9.97 2.30
CA PHE A 81 5.67 -9.29 1.18
C PHE A 81 6.98 -8.60 1.56
N ARG A 82 7.12 -8.08 2.78
CA ARG A 82 8.39 -7.56 3.29
C ARG A 82 9.48 -8.63 3.34
N ASP A 83 9.11 -9.83 3.76
CA ASP A 83 10.05 -10.96 3.83
C ASP A 83 10.44 -11.45 2.43
N PHE A 84 9.50 -11.46 1.48
CA PHE A 84 9.79 -11.81 0.08
C PHE A 84 10.61 -10.76 -0.67
N PHE A 85 10.48 -9.48 -0.30
CA PHE A 85 11.07 -8.34 -1.00
C PHE A 85 11.90 -7.44 -0.07
N PRO A 86 13.02 -7.92 0.49
CA PRO A 86 13.81 -7.19 1.49
C PRO A 86 14.45 -5.90 0.94
N HIS A 87 14.57 -5.75 -0.38
CA HIS A 87 15.20 -4.60 -1.04
C HIS A 87 14.21 -3.65 -1.72
N ASN A 88 12.94 -4.06 -1.87
CA ASN A 88 11.90 -3.26 -2.47
C ASN A 88 11.25 -2.31 -1.44
N ALA A 89 10.57 -1.29 -1.94
CA ALA A 89 9.77 -0.40 -1.10
C ALA A 89 8.39 -1.03 -0.81
N VAL A 90 8.32 -1.87 0.22
CA VAL A 90 7.05 -2.47 0.67
C VAL A 90 6.42 -1.58 1.72
N HIS A 91 5.18 -1.13 1.49
CA HIS A 91 4.48 -0.18 2.34
C HIS A 91 3.10 -0.67 2.77
N TYR A 92 2.70 -0.23 3.97
CA TYR A 92 1.41 -0.52 4.57
C TYR A 92 0.50 0.70 4.49
N PHE A 93 -0.70 0.55 3.94
CA PHE A 93 -1.61 1.65 3.70
C PHE A 93 -3.04 1.29 4.13
N VAL A 94 -3.39 1.63 5.36
CA VAL A 94 -4.71 1.36 5.94
C VAL A 94 -5.32 2.64 6.53
N SER A 95 -6.58 2.57 6.99
CA SER A 95 -7.19 3.69 7.70
C SER A 95 -6.39 4.05 8.95
N TYR A 96 -6.10 5.34 9.13
CA TYR A 96 -5.42 5.87 10.31
C TYR A 96 -6.32 6.05 11.53
N TYR A 97 -7.63 5.84 11.37
CA TYR A 97 -8.55 5.80 12.51
C TYR A 97 -8.44 4.46 13.25
N ASP A 98 -8.08 4.50 14.52
CA ASP A 98 -8.12 3.33 15.40
C ASP A 98 -9.52 3.14 15.98
N TYR A 99 -10.20 4.23 16.24
CA TYR A 99 -11.56 4.26 16.75
C TYR A 99 -12.36 5.33 16.01
N TYR A 100 -13.59 5.00 15.66
CA TYR A 100 -14.55 5.93 15.09
C TYR A 100 -15.92 5.69 15.74
N GLN A 101 -16.39 6.63 16.53
CA GLN A 101 -17.73 6.66 17.06
C GLN A 101 -18.52 7.76 16.35
N PRO A 102 -19.56 7.40 15.57
CA PRO A 102 -20.44 8.38 15.00
C PRO A 102 -21.25 9.06 16.12
N GLU A 103 -21.62 10.31 15.87
CA GLU A 103 -22.60 10.97 16.74
C GLU A 103 -23.92 10.22 16.74
N ALA A 104 -24.54 10.09 17.90
CA ALA A 104 -25.84 9.44 18.08
C ALA A 104 -26.63 10.14 19.17
N TYR A 105 -27.94 10.22 18.98
CA TYR A 105 -28.86 10.73 19.99
C TYR A 105 -29.81 9.61 20.41
N ILE A 106 -29.89 9.37 21.71
CA ILE A 106 -30.78 8.36 22.31
C ILE A 106 -31.97 9.08 22.96
N PRO A 107 -33.12 9.24 22.26
CA PRO A 107 -34.24 10.04 22.75
C PRO A 107 -34.84 9.57 24.08
N GLN A 108 -34.81 8.24 24.34
CA GLN A 108 -35.38 7.66 25.55
C GLN A 108 -34.67 8.07 26.84
N ARG A 109 -33.41 8.53 26.73
CA ARG A 109 -32.55 8.91 27.87
C ARG A 109 -32.06 10.32 27.79
N ASP A 110 -32.41 11.05 26.72
CA ASP A 110 -31.91 12.39 26.40
C ASP A 110 -30.38 12.45 26.43
N ILE A 111 -29.73 11.39 25.87
CA ILE A 111 -28.28 11.28 25.84
C ILE A 111 -27.81 11.58 24.42
N TYR A 112 -26.96 12.59 24.28
CA TYR A 112 -26.20 12.86 23.07
C TYR A 112 -24.80 12.26 23.20
N ILE A 113 -24.44 11.37 22.25
CA ILE A 113 -23.10 10.78 22.12
C ILE A 113 -22.37 11.59 21.08
N GLU A 114 -21.31 12.26 21.49
CA GLU A 114 -20.48 13.06 20.57
C GLU A 114 -19.68 12.17 19.64
N LYS A 115 -19.39 12.70 18.43
CA LYS A 115 -18.48 12.06 17.50
C LYS A 115 -17.08 12.02 18.12
N ASP A 116 -16.49 10.83 18.16
CA ASP A 116 -15.11 10.63 18.60
C ASP A 116 -14.32 9.85 17.57
N ALA A 117 -13.07 10.26 17.33
CA ALA A 117 -12.19 9.64 16.36
C ALA A 117 -10.73 9.76 16.81
N ALA A 118 -10.13 8.63 17.19
CA ALA A 118 -8.72 8.58 17.52
C ALA A 118 -7.86 8.33 16.26
N ILE A 119 -6.97 9.27 15.98
CA ILE A 119 -6.02 9.18 14.85
C ILE A 119 -4.73 8.54 15.33
N ASN A 120 -4.32 7.46 14.66
CA ASN A 120 -3.03 6.83 14.89
C ASN A 120 -1.95 7.52 14.03
N LYS A 121 -1.11 8.31 14.69
CA LYS A 121 -0.04 9.08 14.03
C LYS A 121 1.01 8.19 13.35
N GLU A 122 1.23 6.99 13.84
CA GLU A 122 2.19 6.07 13.23
C GLU A 122 1.64 5.52 11.90
N ILE A 123 0.37 5.14 11.86
CA ILE A 123 -0.29 4.72 10.61
C ILE A 123 -0.32 5.87 9.60
N ASP A 124 -0.55 7.10 10.04
CA ASP A 124 -0.51 8.26 9.16
C ASP A 124 0.88 8.46 8.54
N ARG A 125 1.95 8.35 9.33
CA ARG A 125 3.33 8.35 8.82
C ARG A 125 3.59 7.24 7.79
N LEU A 126 3.07 6.02 8.01
CA LEU A 126 3.21 4.91 7.06
C LEU A 126 2.48 5.20 5.75
N ARG A 127 1.32 5.85 5.79
CA ARG A 127 0.57 6.28 4.62
C ARG A 127 1.33 7.33 3.81
N LEU A 128 1.89 8.34 4.48
CA LEU A 128 2.73 9.36 3.84
C LEU A 128 3.97 8.74 3.20
N ALA A 129 4.63 7.81 3.89
CA ALA A 129 5.77 7.07 3.35
C ALA A 129 5.41 6.27 2.10
N ALA A 130 4.25 5.60 2.09
CA ALA A 130 3.75 4.89 0.92
C ALA A 130 3.52 5.84 -0.26
N THR A 131 2.89 6.99 -0.03
CA THR A 131 2.62 8.00 -1.05
C THR A 131 3.94 8.57 -1.61
N SER A 132 4.91 8.88 -0.75
CA SER A 132 6.23 9.34 -1.16
C SER A 132 6.97 8.31 -2.01
N ALA A 133 6.93 7.03 -1.61
CA ALA A 133 7.56 5.96 -2.38
C ALA A 133 6.92 5.79 -3.77
N LEU A 134 5.61 5.86 -3.89
CA LEU A 134 4.88 5.78 -5.18
C LEU A 134 5.29 6.89 -6.16
N VAL A 135 5.66 8.06 -5.64
CA VAL A 135 6.11 9.20 -6.47
C VAL A 135 7.57 9.09 -6.87
N SER A 136 8.41 8.47 -6.02
CA SER A 136 9.87 8.50 -6.15
C SER A 136 10.51 7.19 -6.64
N ARG A 137 9.83 6.05 -6.50
CA ARG A 137 10.37 4.71 -6.79
C ARG A 137 9.50 3.94 -7.77
N ARG A 138 10.08 2.95 -8.43
CA ARG A 138 9.37 2.04 -9.34
C ARG A 138 9.17 0.63 -8.77
N ASP A 139 9.96 0.26 -7.78
CA ASP A 139 9.95 -1.04 -7.12
C ASP A 139 9.03 -1.06 -5.88
N VAL A 140 7.88 -0.38 -5.98
CA VAL A 140 6.96 -0.16 -4.85
C VAL A 140 5.88 -1.23 -4.81
N ILE A 141 5.67 -1.79 -3.62
CA ILE A 141 4.55 -2.69 -3.31
C ILE A 141 3.77 -2.05 -2.16
N VAL A 142 2.53 -1.66 -2.40
CA VAL A 142 1.65 -1.11 -1.37
C VAL A 142 0.62 -2.14 -0.99
N VAL A 143 0.63 -2.56 0.28
CA VAL A 143 -0.40 -3.42 0.84
C VAL A 143 -1.43 -2.55 1.56
N ALA A 144 -2.65 -2.54 1.06
CA ALA A 144 -3.70 -1.63 1.49
C ALA A 144 -4.98 -2.35 1.92
N SER A 145 -5.72 -1.71 2.81
CA SER A 145 -7.13 -2.05 3.02
C SER A 145 -8.04 -1.23 2.09
N VAL A 146 -9.33 -1.55 2.08
CA VAL A 146 -10.34 -0.82 1.29
C VAL A 146 -10.32 0.70 1.51
N SER A 147 -9.76 1.18 2.61
CA SER A 147 -9.61 2.61 2.90
C SER A 147 -8.73 3.38 1.91
N CYS A 148 -7.94 2.69 1.08
CA CYS A 148 -7.13 3.34 0.03
C CYS A 148 -7.96 3.97 -1.09
N ILE A 149 -9.25 3.64 -1.22
CA ILE A 149 -10.15 4.28 -2.20
C ILE A 149 -10.50 5.72 -1.83
N TYR A 150 -10.36 6.08 -0.55
CA TYR A 150 -10.54 7.45 -0.09
C TYR A 150 -9.24 8.21 -0.31
N GLY A 151 -9.25 9.13 -1.29
CA GLY A 151 -8.06 9.87 -1.72
C GLY A 151 -7.50 10.83 -0.67
N LEU A 152 -6.20 11.09 -0.75
CA LEU A 152 -5.47 12.08 0.05
C LEU A 152 -5.26 13.41 -0.71
N GLY A 153 -6.01 13.65 -1.78
CA GLY A 153 -5.85 14.82 -2.64
C GLY A 153 -5.32 14.48 -4.04
N SER A 154 -4.93 15.52 -4.78
CA SER A 154 -4.40 15.37 -6.13
C SER A 154 -2.96 14.84 -6.13
N PRO A 155 -2.63 13.80 -6.92
CA PRO A 155 -1.25 13.35 -7.10
C PRO A 155 -0.34 14.43 -7.70
N GLU A 156 -0.89 15.35 -8.47
CA GLU A 156 -0.18 16.48 -9.07
C GLU A 156 0.26 17.47 -7.99
N ASP A 157 -0.65 17.85 -7.08
CA ASP A 157 -0.36 18.76 -5.97
C ASP A 157 0.68 18.13 -5.03
N TYR A 158 0.56 16.83 -4.74
CA TYR A 158 1.55 16.13 -3.93
C TYR A 158 2.94 16.16 -4.56
N ARG A 159 3.05 15.95 -5.88
CA ARG A 159 4.33 16.03 -6.60
C ARG A 159 4.92 17.44 -6.59
N ALA A 160 4.07 18.46 -6.67
CA ALA A 160 4.49 19.86 -6.61
C ALA A 160 5.06 20.26 -5.23
N MET A 161 4.63 19.59 -4.16
CA MET A 161 5.12 19.84 -2.80
C MET A 161 6.38 19.02 -2.44
N VAL A 162 6.90 18.17 -3.32
CA VAL A 162 8.10 17.36 -3.03
C VAL A 162 9.36 18.20 -3.15
N ILE A 163 10.07 18.37 -2.04
CA ILE A 163 11.40 19.00 -2.00
C ILE A 163 12.45 17.90 -2.20
N ARG A 164 13.22 18.00 -3.28
CA ARG A 164 14.28 17.02 -3.61
C ARG A 164 15.63 17.52 -3.14
N ILE A 165 16.28 16.76 -2.28
CA ILE A 165 17.63 17.03 -1.79
C ILE A 165 18.53 15.88 -2.21
N ALA A 166 19.69 16.17 -2.84
CA ALA A 166 20.65 15.17 -3.26
C ALA A 166 22.07 15.55 -2.83
N THR A 167 22.86 14.57 -2.45
CA THR A 167 24.27 14.75 -2.11
C THR A 167 25.06 15.26 -3.31
N GLY A 168 25.89 16.29 -3.12
CA GLY A 168 26.72 16.86 -4.19
C GLY A 168 26.00 17.89 -5.08
N VAL A 169 24.72 18.15 -4.87
CA VAL A 169 23.98 19.22 -5.55
C VAL A 169 23.98 20.46 -4.65
N PRO A 170 24.52 21.62 -5.11
CA PRO A 170 24.45 22.85 -4.35
C PRO A 170 23.01 23.28 -4.09
N LEU A 171 22.69 23.50 -2.83
CA LEU A 171 21.37 23.99 -2.40
C LEU A 171 21.57 25.18 -1.47
N SER A 172 20.96 26.32 -1.79
CA SER A 172 20.96 27.47 -0.91
C SER A 172 20.14 27.20 0.34
N ARG A 173 20.70 27.50 1.51
CA ARG A 173 19.98 27.37 2.79
C ARG A 173 18.69 28.18 2.80
N ASP A 174 18.72 29.41 2.30
CA ASP A 174 17.55 30.29 2.31
C ASP A 174 16.47 29.81 1.34
N GLU A 175 16.85 29.23 0.23
CA GLU A 175 15.92 28.60 -0.71
C GLU A 175 15.26 27.37 -0.11
N LEU A 176 16.05 26.49 0.54
CA LEU A 176 15.53 25.32 1.26
C LEU A 176 14.52 25.71 2.34
N LEU A 177 14.85 26.73 3.15
CA LEU A 177 13.96 27.21 4.21
C LEU A 177 12.65 27.76 3.64
N ARG A 178 12.69 28.51 2.55
CA ARG A 178 11.47 28.99 1.88
C ARG A 178 10.60 27.83 1.39
N GLN A 179 11.21 26.82 0.75
CA GLN A 179 10.49 25.64 0.28
C GLN A 179 9.85 24.88 1.45
N LEU A 180 10.57 24.67 2.55
CA LEU A 180 10.05 24.01 3.76
C LEU A 180 8.86 24.77 4.36
N ILE A 181 8.94 26.09 4.45
CA ILE A 181 7.83 26.93 4.94
C ILE A 181 6.62 26.79 3.99
N THR A 182 6.83 26.82 2.67
CA THR A 182 5.76 26.71 1.68
C THR A 182 4.99 25.39 1.80
N VAL A 183 5.68 24.28 2.12
CA VAL A 183 5.05 22.96 2.33
C VAL A 183 4.61 22.72 3.77
N GLN A 184 4.66 23.76 4.63
CA GLN A 184 4.24 23.70 6.04
C GLN A 184 4.97 22.59 6.84
N TYR A 185 6.24 22.42 6.58
CA TYR A 185 7.09 21.49 7.33
C TYR A 185 7.37 22.05 8.72
N GLU A 186 7.06 21.26 9.79
CA GLU A 186 7.31 21.57 11.20
C GLU A 186 8.63 20.99 11.72
#